data_e2e963134f665ff6fe64f0fe955743fb
#
_entry.id   e2e963134f665ff6fe64f0fe955743fb
#
_cell.length_a   1.000
_cell.length_b   1.000
_cell.length_c   1.000
_cell.angle_alpha   90.00
_cell.angle_beta   90.00
_cell.angle_gamma   90.00
#
_symmetry.space_group_name_H-M   'P 1'
#
loop_
_entity.id
_entity.type
_entity.pdbx_description
1 polymer ?
#
loop_
_entity_poly.entity_id
_entity_poly.type
_entity_poly.pdbx_seq_one_letter_code
_entity_poly.pdbx_strand_id
1 'polypeptide(L)'
;MGVGAIAIIALIVWLLSGGKKEEKVSFETYKVERQNIHTSITATGTIEPVTSVTVGTQVSGIVSKLYVDYNSVVKKGQVIAELDKTNLISELNRSRADLSSAQSTLNYETANYKRYKTLYDKGLVSADEFETARLSYEKARQTVASSHESVRKAETNLGYATITSPIDGVVLSKAVEEGQTVAASFNTPELFTIAQDLTDMRVIADIDEADIGGVQEGQRVSFTVDAFPDDHFEGKVTQVRQQATTSSNVVTYEVVISAPNNDLKLKPGLTANVTIYTMEKNDIVAVPSKALRFMPTEAILEKGQQIEDIEAPHKLWTLEGNTFKAHKVETGTTNGMVTEIVSGVSEGTEVLVDFTLSGGEEQAGQQAQNPFMPRPRNNRNNNQQKK
;
A
#
# COMPACT_ATOMS: atom_id res chain seq x y z
N MET A 1 37.58 61.94 -61.37
CA MET A 1 36.76 60.72 -61.14
C MET A 1 37.45 59.65 -60.23
N GLY A 2 38.55 59.91 -59.57
CA GLY A 2 39.30 58.95 -58.76
C GLY A 2 38.96 58.93 -57.25
N VAL A 3 38.43 60.04 -56.70
CA VAL A 3 38.23 60.16 -55.23
C VAL A 3 36.96 59.44 -54.75
N GLY A 4 35.89 59.35 -55.58
CA GLY A 4 34.67 58.65 -55.26
C GLY A 4 34.81 57.11 -55.18
N ALA A 5 35.71 56.53 -55.94
CA ALA A 5 35.91 55.08 -55.89
C ALA A 5 36.65 54.62 -54.63
N ILE A 6 37.58 55.42 -54.14
CA ILE A 6 38.34 55.14 -52.90
C ILE A 6 37.41 55.21 -51.62
N ALA A 7 36.46 56.20 -51.62
CA ALA A 7 35.52 56.32 -50.54
C ALA A 7 34.52 55.17 -50.51
N ILE A 8 34.09 54.63 -51.64
CA ILE A 8 33.20 53.44 -51.71
C ILE A 8 33.95 52.17 -51.31
N ILE A 9 35.19 52.02 -51.64
CA ILE A 9 36.04 50.87 -51.24
C ILE A 9 36.30 50.93 -49.73
N ALA A 10 36.57 52.11 -49.16
CA ALA A 10 36.72 52.28 -47.69
C ALA A 10 35.42 52.02 -46.91
N LEU A 11 34.27 52.39 -47.45
CA LEU A 11 32.96 52.12 -46.89
C LEU A 11 32.62 50.62 -46.94
N ILE A 12 32.98 49.92 -48.03
CA ILE A 12 32.77 48.50 -48.20
C ILE A 12 33.73 47.73 -47.27
N VAL A 13 34.96 48.12 -47.08
CA VAL A 13 35.92 47.53 -46.17
C VAL A 13 35.48 47.77 -44.72
N TRP A 14 34.92 48.95 -44.40
CA TRP A 14 34.36 49.23 -43.06
C TRP A 14 33.07 48.47 -42.80
N LEU A 15 32.20 48.22 -43.81
CA LEU A 15 31.01 47.39 -43.72
C LEU A 15 31.35 45.88 -43.64
N LEU A 16 32.45 45.45 -44.27
CA LEU A 16 32.93 44.05 -44.21
C LEU A 16 33.82 43.76 -42.99
N SER A 17 34.32 44.79 -42.30
CA SER A 17 34.96 44.66 -40.98
C SER A 17 33.98 44.73 -39.83
N GLY A 18 32.69 44.35 -40.07
CA GLY A 18 31.68 44.14 -39.03
C GLY A 18 32.24 43.24 -37.94
N GLY A 19 32.53 43.85 -36.79
CA GLY A 19 33.18 43.21 -35.67
C GLY A 19 32.55 41.89 -35.35
N LYS A 20 33.35 40.84 -35.37
CA LYS A 20 32.97 39.61 -34.68
C LYS A 20 32.58 40.02 -33.24
N LYS A 21 31.28 40.03 -32.92
CA LYS A 21 30.82 40.10 -31.54
C LYS A 21 31.50 38.94 -30.84
N GLU A 22 32.36 39.22 -29.90
CA GLU A 22 32.92 38.22 -29.00
C GLU A 22 31.73 37.66 -28.24
N GLU A 23 31.39 36.41 -28.51
CA GLU A 23 30.38 35.66 -27.75
C GLU A 23 30.92 35.54 -26.32
N LYS A 24 30.32 36.28 -25.40
CA LYS A 24 30.68 36.16 -23.98
C LYS A 24 30.09 34.86 -23.43
N VAL A 25 30.94 33.97 -22.98
CA VAL A 25 30.56 32.76 -22.25
C VAL A 25 30.31 33.13 -20.80
N SER A 26 29.11 32.85 -20.32
CA SER A 26 28.77 32.98 -18.89
C SER A 26 28.70 31.57 -18.27
N PHE A 27 29.44 31.37 -17.21
CA PHE A 27 29.47 30.10 -16.50
C PHE A 27 28.48 30.12 -15.33
N GLU A 28 27.70 29.06 -15.22
CA GLU A 28 26.87 28.81 -14.06
C GLU A 28 27.70 28.10 -13.00
N THR A 29 27.89 28.75 -11.86
CA THR A 29 28.63 28.20 -10.72
C THR A 29 27.69 27.77 -9.62
N TYR A 30 28.05 26.73 -8.89
CA TYR A 30 27.36 26.27 -7.70
C TYR A 30 28.32 26.22 -6.52
N LYS A 31 27.94 26.83 -5.41
CA LYS A 31 28.73 26.80 -4.20
C LYS A 31 28.47 25.48 -3.47
N VAL A 32 29.51 24.70 -3.28
CA VAL A 32 29.43 23.42 -2.54
C VAL A 32 28.94 23.67 -1.12
N GLU A 33 27.81 23.11 -0.76
CA GLU A 33 27.21 23.26 0.57
C GLU A 33 26.70 21.93 1.11
N ARG A 34 26.44 21.91 2.41
CA ARG A 34 25.83 20.74 3.04
C ARG A 34 24.35 20.75 2.81
N GLN A 35 23.82 19.61 2.42
CA GLN A 35 22.40 19.42 2.19
C GLN A 35 21.96 17.99 2.52
N ASN A 36 20.67 17.82 2.60
CA ASN A 36 20.06 16.51 2.82
C ASN A 36 19.77 15.86 1.47
N ILE A 37 20.20 14.62 1.30
CA ILE A 37 19.85 13.81 0.12
C ILE A 37 18.90 12.70 0.56
N HIS A 38 17.77 12.59 -0.10
CA HIS A 38 16.85 11.48 0.08
C HIS A 38 16.42 10.91 -1.27
N THR A 39 16.20 9.62 -1.28
CA THR A 39 15.51 8.90 -2.37
C THR A 39 14.21 8.37 -1.80
N SER A 40 13.13 8.55 -2.51
CA SER A 40 11.81 8.11 -2.08
C SER A 40 11.08 7.38 -3.20
N ILE A 41 10.20 6.49 -2.80
CA ILE A 41 9.25 5.76 -3.65
C ILE A 41 7.86 6.25 -3.26
N THR A 42 7.00 6.49 -4.25
CA THR A 42 5.62 6.86 -4.04
C THR A 42 4.69 5.70 -4.37
N ALA A 43 3.70 5.48 -3.53
CA ALA A 43 2.71 4.43 -3.71
C ALA A 43 1.34 4.90 -3.21
N THR A 44 0.29 4.20 -3.61
CA THR A 44 -1.04 4.38 -3.04
C THR A 44 -1.36 3.23 -2.12
N GLY A 45 -2.17 3.48 -1.10
CA GLY A 45 -2.56 2.46 -0.14
C GLY A 45 -3.92 2.73 0.46
N THR A 46 -4.40 1.77 1.25
CA THR A 46 -5.67 1.86 1.97
C THR A 46 -5.41 1.87 3.47
N ILE A 47 -6.14 2.71 4.19
CA ILE A 47 -6.08 2.77 5.66
C ILE A 47 -7.00 1.71 6.24
N GLU A 48 -6.44 0.90 7.13
CA GLU A 48 -7.16 -0.15 7.85
C GLU A 48 -6.82 -0.13 9.35
N PRO A 49 -7.73 -0.59 10.22
CA PRO A 49 -7.36 -0.85 11.62
C PRO A 49 -6.35 -2.00 11.69
N VAL A 50 -5.45 -1.95 12.67
CA VAL A 50 -4.46 -3.01 12.87
C VAL A 50 -5.14 -4.35 13.14
N THR A 51 -6.23 -4.34 13.91
CA THR A 51 -7.04 -5.54 14.19
C THR A 51 -8.50 -5.28 13.88
N SER A 52 -9.06 -6.06 12.95
CA SER A 52 -10.49 -6.10 12.68
C SER A 52 -10.95 -7.55 12.56
N VAL A 53 -12.18 -7.82 12.99
CA VAL A 53 -12.79 -9.16 12.94
C VAL A 53 -14.15 -9.06 12.29
N THR A 54 -14.35 -9.88 11.27
CA THR A 54 -15.66 -10.07 10.65
C THR A 54 -16.44 -11.12 11.43
N VAL A 55 -17.61 -10.75 11.92
CA VAL A 55 -18.53 -11.61 12.67
C VAL A 55 -19.63 -12.09 11.74
N GLY A 56 -19.76 -13.39 11.66
CA GLY A 56 -20.82 -14.07 10.88
C GLY A 56 -21.65 -15.02 11.73
N THR A 57 -22.52 -15.80 11.08
CA THR A 57 -23.31 -16.85 11.72
C THR A 57 -23.00 -18.23 11.16
N GLN A 58 -23.07 -19.25 12.03
CA GLN A 58 -22.88 -20.66 11.64
C GLN A 58 -24.23 -21.39 11.43
N VAL A 59 -25.35 -20.73 11.74
CA VAL A 59 -26.70 -21.28 11.55
C VAL A 59 -27.53 -20.35 10.68
N SER A 60 -28.39 -20.93 9.85
CA SER A 60 -29.33 -20.18 9.03
C SER A 60 -30.57 -19.79 9.83
N GLY A 61 -31.11 -18.62 9.58
CA GLY A 61 -32.30 -18.14 10.27
C GLY A 61 -32.67 -16.72 9.85
N ILE A 62 -33.75 -16.20 10.43
CA ILE A 62 -34.17 -14.81 10.28
C ILE A 62 -33.56 -14.00 11.39
N VAL A 63 -33.00 -12.83 11.10
CA VAL A 63 -32.51 -11.89 12.12
C VAL A 63 -33.71 -11.38 12.91
N SER A 64 -33.82 -11.80 14.15
CA SER A 64 -34.94 -11.43 15.03
C SER A 64 -34.75 -10.06 15.64
N LYS A 65 -33.51 -9.75 16.07
CA LYS A 65 -33.20 -8.49 16.74
C LYS A 65 -31.74 -8.11 16.57
N LEU A 66 -31.49 -6.80 16.40
CA LEU A 66 -30.18 -6.18 16.40
C LEU A 66 -30.05 -5.32 17.68
N TYR A 67 -28.92 -5.43 18.38
CA TYR A 67 -28.64 -4.70 19.61
C TYR A 67 -27.63 -3.58 19.41
N VAL A 68 -26.97 -3.54 18.25
CA VAL A 68 -25.94 -2.57 17.90
C VAL A 68 -26.17 -2.02 16.50
N ASP A 69 -25.62 -0.83 16.27
CA ASP A 69 -25.64 -0.16 14.96
C ASP A 69 -24.21 0.31 14.62
N TYR A 70 -24.04 0.96 13.48
CA TYR A 70 -22.77 1.57 13.07
C TYR A 70 -22.19 2.42 14.23
N ASN A 71 -20.88 2.39 14.37
CA ASN A 71 -20.12 3.12 15.39
C ASN A 71 -20.45 2.77 16.85
N SER A 72 -21.23 1.72 17.10
CA SER A 72 -21.50 1.25 18.46
C SER A 72 -20.25 0.66 19.09
N VAL A 73 -19.97 1.04 20.33
CA VAL A 73 -18.90 0.43 21.12
C VAL A 73 -19.41 -0.88 21.73
N VAL A 74 -18.67 -1.95 21.52
CA VAL A 74 -19.02 -3.30 22.00
C VAL A 74 -17.91 -3.91 22.85
N LYS A 75 -18.30 -4.78 23.76
CA LYS A 75 -17.37 -5.56 24.58
C LYS A 75 -17.36 -7.01 24.13
N LYS A 76 -16.25 -7.69 24.33
CA LYS A 76 -16.11 -9.13 24.11
C LYS A 76 -17.18 -9.90 24.84
N GLY A 77 -17.91 -10.78 24.13
CA GLY A 77 -19.02 -11.56 24.65
C GLY A 77 -20.36 -10.80 24.71
N GLN A 78 -20.40 -9.52 24.40
CA GLN A 78 -21.64 -8.75 24.30
C GLN A 78 -22.50 -9.28 23.14
N VAL A 79 -23.79 -9.48 23.38
CA VAL A 79 -24.75 -9.87 22.34
C VAL A 79 -24.95 -8.68 21.39
N ILE A 80 -24.75 -8.92 20.10
CA ILE A 80 -24.88 -7.90 19.04
C ILE A 80 -26.08 -8.17 18.13
N ALA A 81 -26.46 -9.44 17.96
CA ALA A 81 -27.64 -9.83 17.20
C ALA A 81 -28.22 -11.15 17.69
N GLU A 82 -29.49 -11.38 17.43
CA GLU A 82 -30.16 -12.65 17.64
C GLU A 82 -30.91 -13.10 16.39
N LEU A 83 -30.79 -14.38 16.08
CA LEU A 83 -31.63 -15.05 15.09
C LEU A 83 -32.89 -15.62 15.73
N ASP A 84 -33.92 -15.84 14.94
CA ASP A 84 -35.12 -16.55 15.37
C ASP A 84 -34.77 -17.98 15.83
N LYS A 85 -35.02 -18.25 17.12
CA LYS A 85 -34.67 -19.49 17.81
C LYS A 85 -35.78 -20.56 17.74
N THR A 86 -36.95 -20.24 17.17
CA THR A 86 -38.14 -21.09 17.21
C THR A 86 -37.87 -22.49 16.70
N ASN A 87 -37.28 -22.62 15.54
CA ASN A 87 -36.96 -23.91 14.92
C ASN A 87 -35.84 -24.64 15.70
N LEU A 88 -34.84 -23.94 16.20
CA LEU A 88 -33.71 -24.50 16.94
C LEU A 88 -34.16 -25.01 18.31
N ILE A 89 -35.07 -24.30 19.00
CA ILE A 89 -35.67 -24.73 20.24
C ILE A 89 -36.52 -26.00 20.01
N SER A 90 -37.29 -26.04 18.91
CA SER A 90 -38.11 -27.21 18.56
C SER A 90 -37.23 -28.45 18.30
N GLU A 91 -36.09 -28.30 17.60
CA GLU A 91 -35.14 -29.40 17.37
C GLU A 91 -34.45 -29.86 18.68
N LEU A 92 -34.09 -28.92 19.58
CA LEU A 92 -33.56 -29.25 20.87
C LEU A 92 -34.56 -30.05 21.70
N ASN A 93 -35.83 -29.61 21.73
CA ASN A 93 -36.89 -30.31 22.45
C ASN A 93 -37.13 -31.72 21.92
N ARG A 94 -37.08 -31.90 20.59
CA ARG A 94 -37.14 -33.22 19.95
C ARG A 94 -35.98 -34.10 20.36
N SER A 95 -34.75 -33.61 20.26
CA SER A 95 -33.54 -34.35 20.66
C SER A 95 -33.57 -34.76 22.14
N ARG A 96 -34.13 -33.89 23.03
CA ARG A 96 -34.31 -34.20 24.43
C ARG A 96 -35.36 -35.30 24.67
N ALA A 97 -36.46 -35.30 23.92
CA ALA A 97 -37.45 -36.36 23.97
C ALA A 97 -36.88 -37.70 23.53
N ASP A 98 -36.10 -37.73 22.44
CA ASP A 98 -35.43 -38.92 21.96
C ASP A 98 -34.43 -39.49 22.99
N LEU A 99 -33.64 -38.62 23.64
CA LEU A 99 -32.78 -39.00 24.76
C LEU A 99 -33.55 -39.61 25.93
N SER A 100 -34.67 -39.00 26.30
CA SER A 100 -35.54 -39.51 27.38
C SER A 100 -36.10 -40.91 27.07
N SER A 101 -36.52 -41.14 25.81
CA SER A 101 -36.97 -42.46 25.31
C SER A 101 -35.83 -43.50 25.37
N ALA A 102 -34.64 -43.13 24.88
CA ALA A 102 -33.46 -44.01 24.92
C ALA A 102 -33.07 -44.36 26.37
N GLN A 103 -33.12 -43.38 27.28
CA GLN A 103 -32.84 -43.60 28.70
C GLN A 103 -33.84 -44.56 29.35
N SER A 104 -35.13 -44.45 29.00
CA SER A 104 -36.16 -45.37 29.48
C SER A 104 -35.91 -46.80 29.01
N THR A 105 -35.51 -46.96 27.74
CA THR A 105 -35.12 -48.27 27.18
C THR A 105 -33.89 -48.83 27.89
N LEU A 106 -32.85 -48.01 28.13
CA LEU A 106 -31.66 -48.43 28.86
C LEU A 106 -32.00 -48.88 30.28
N ASN A 107 -32.88 -48.18 30.98
CA ASN A 107 -33.33 -48.55 32.34
C ASN A 107 -33.98 -49.93 32.33
N TYR A 108 -34.84 -50.20 31.32
CA TYR A 108 -35.46 -51.53 31.16
C TYR A 108 -34.42 -52.60 30.86
N GLU A 109 -33.56 -52.43 29.89
CA GLU A 109 -32.55 -53.41 29.52
C GLU A 109 -31.49 -53.59 30.63
N THR A 110 -31.20 -52.58 31.42
CA THR A 110 -30.33 -52.71 32.58
C THR A 110 -30.97 -53.63 33.64
N ALA A 111 -32.26 -53.52 33.92
CA ALA A 111 -32.95 -54.39 34.82
C ALA A 111 -33.05 -55.82 34.28
N ASN A 112 -33.29 -55.95 32.98
CA ASN A 112 -33.34 -57.23 32.27
C ASN A 112 -31.99 -57.97 32.32
N TYR A 113 -30.91 -57.29 31.94
CA TYR A 113 -29.52 -57.81 32.02
C TYR A 113 -29.17 -58.28 33.42
N LYS A 114 -29.48 -57.47 34.49
CA LYS A 114 -29.23 -57.87 35.90
C LYS A 114 -29.98 -59.14 36.25
N ARG A 115 -31.22 -59.28 35.79
CA ARG A 115 -32.09 -60.47 36.05
C ARG A 115 -31.47 -61.71 35.36
N TYR A 116 -31.16 -61.61 34.07
CA TYR A 116 -30.57 -62.72 33.32
C TYR A 116 -29.19 -63.13 33.86
N LYS A 117 -28.39 -62.17 34.30
CA LYS A 117 -27.10 -62.42 34.96
C LYS A 117 -27.31 -63.29 36.22
N THR A 118 -28.27 -62.94 37.09
CA THR A 118 -28.56 -63.67 38.31
C THR A 118 -29.07 -65.12 37.99
N LEU A 119 -29.88 -65.28 36.93
CA LEU A 119 -30.38 -66.57 36.52
C LEU A 119 -29.26 -67.43 35.92
N TYR A 120 -28.39 -66.88 35.12
CA TYR A 120 -27.22 -67.56 34.52
C TYR A 120 -26.24 -68.00 35.59
N ASP A 121 -25.95 -67.17 36.59
CA ASP A 121 -25.07 -67.52 37.71
C ASP A 121 -25.64 -68.70 38.55
N LYS A 122 -26.96 -68.93 38.46
CA LYS A 122 -27.65 -70.07 39.10
C LYS A 122 -27.88 -71.28 38.14
N GLY A 123 -27.40 -71.20 36.90
CA GLY A 123 -27.60 -72.26 35.91
C GLY A 123 -29.04 -72.44 35.39
N LEU A 124 -29.89 -71.39 35.49
CA LEU A 124 -31.33 -71.44 35.18
C LEU A 124 -31.64 -70.93 33.77
N VAL A 125 -30.70 -70.36 33.05
CA VAL A 125 -30.82 -69.93 31.64
C VAL A 125 -29.56 -70.34 30.84
N SER A 126 -29.69 -70.41 29.53
CA SER A 126 -28.60 -70.73 28.61
C SER A 126 -27.60 -69.59 28.44
N ALA A 127 -26.39 -69.89 28.03
CA ALA A 127 -25.38 -68.86 27.70
C ALA A 127 -25.86 -67.95 26.58
N ASP A 128 -26.57 -68.44 25.59
CA ASP A 128 -27.12 -67.64 24.48
C ASP A 128 -28.17 -66.62 24.94
N GLU A 129 -29.07 -67.03 25.85
CA GLU A 129 -30.07 -66.10 26.42
C GLU A 129 -29.42 -64.98 27.27
N PHE A 130 -28.37 -65.31 28.02
CA PHE A 130 -27.62 -64.32 28.79
C PHE A 130 -26.86 -63.37 27.86
N GLU A 131 -26.17 -63.90 26.84
CA GLU A 131 -25.45 -63.05 25.86
C GLU A 131 -26.42 -62.13 25.08
N THR A 132 -27.62 -62.60 24.72
CA THR A 132 -28.66 -61.79 24.10
C THR A 132 -29.09 -60.65 24.98
N ALA A 133 -29.31 -60.88 26.29
CA ALA A 133 -29.64 -59.81 27.23
C ALA A 133 -28.48 -58.82 27.45
N ARG A 134 -27.22 -59.32 27.43
CA ARG A 134 -26.02 -58.47 27.49
C ARG A 134 -25.92 -57.59 26.26
N LEU A 135 -26.09 -58.15 25.08
CA LEU A 135 -26.03 -57.40 23.84
C LEU A 135 -27.13 -56.30 23.77
N SER A 136 -28.34 -56.59 24.20
CA SER A 136 -29.45 -55.62 24.27
C SER A 136 -29.12 -54.48 25.20
N TYR A 137 -28.56 -54.76 26.38
CA TYR A 137 -28.10 -53.72 27.31
C TYR A 137 -27.00 -52.85 26.71
N GLU A 138 -25.97 -53.43 26.10
CA GLU A 138 -24.88 -52.70 25.46
C GLU A 138 -25.41 -51.82 24.31
N LYS A 139 -26.33 -52.33 23.51
CA LYS A 139 -26.98 -51.59 22.42
C LYS A 139 -27.78 -50.40 22.91
N ALA A 140 -28.60 -50.60 24.01
CA ALA A 140 -29.33 -49.53 24.61
C ALA A 140 -28.42 -48.45 25.22
N ARG A 141 -27.30 -48.84 25.82
CA ARG A 141 -26.28 -47.92 26.34
C ARG A 141 -25.66 -47.06 25.22
N GLN A 142 -25.33 -47.65 24.07
CA GLN A 142 -24.81 -46.95 22.92
C GLN A 142 -25.84 -45.97 22.34
N THR A 143 -27.13 -46.36 22.30
CA THR A 143 -28.21 -45.47 21.84
C THR A 143 -28.36 -44.24 22.73
N VAL A 144 -28.26 -44.36 24.05
CA VAL A 144 -28.27 -43.21 24.95
C VAL A 144 -27.09 -42.28 24.70
N ALA A 145 -25.87 -42.86 24.51
CA ALA A 145 -24.68 -42.06 24.18
C ALA A 145 -24.86 -41.25 22.88
N SER A 146 -25.39 -41.88 21.81
CA SER A 146 -25.69 -41.22 20.54
C SER A 146 -26.76 -40.13 20.69
N SER A 147 -27.84 -40.39 21.42
CA SER A 147 -28.90 -39.39 21.66
C SER A 147 -28.41 -38.22 22.49
N HIS A 148 -27.51 -38.46 23.44
CA HIS A 148 -26.87 -37.39 24.22
C HIS A 148 -26.05 -36.45 23.33
N GLU A 149 -25.27 -36.99 22.38
CA GLU A 149 -24.52 -36.18 21.42
C GLU A 149 -25.44 -35.37 20.46
N SER A 150 -26.62 -35.93 20.12
CA SER A 150 -27.65 -35.20 19.36
C SER A 150 -28.20 -33.99 20.13
N VAL A 151 -28.45 -34.14 21.41
CA VAL A 151 -28.87 -33.02 22.29
C VAL A 151 -27.76 -31.96 22.33
N ARG A 152 -26.52 -32.37 22.56
CA ARG A 152 -25.37 -31.44 22.62
C ARG A 152 -25.21 -30.65 21.33
N LYS A 153 -25.36 -31.31 20.16
CA LYS A 153 -25.36 -30.65 18.85
C LYS A 153 -26.48 -29.61 18.72
N ALA A 154 -27.71 -29.96 19.13
CA ALA A 154 -28.84 -29.03 19.08
C ALA A 154 -28.65 -27.83 20.03
N GLU A 155 -28.09 -28.03 21.24
CA GLU A 155 -27.72 -26.95 22.17
C GLU A 155 -26.66 -26.03 21.59
N THR A 156 -25.63 -26.59 20.95
CA THR A 156 -24.58 -25.80 20.27
C THR A 156 -25.16 -24.94 19.15
N ASN A 157 -26.01 -25.53 18.31
CA ASN A 157 -26.70 -24.80 17.22
C ASN A 157 -27.59 -23.66 17.77
N LEU A 158 -28.30 -23.91 18.87
CA LEU A 158 -29.09 -22.89 19.55
C LEU A 158 -28.19 -21.76 20.09
N GLY A 159 -27.02 -22.10 20.62
CA GLY A 159 -26.03 -21.12 21.05
C GLY A 159 -25.57 -20.20 19.89
N TYR A 160 -25.38 -20.75 18.70
CA TYR A 160 -24.96 -19.98 17.51
C TYR A 160 -26.05 -19.01 17.00
N ALA A 161 -27.30 -19.16 17.41
CA ALA A 161 -28.35 -18.20 17.11
C ALA A 161 -28.25 -16.90 17.93
N THR A 162 -27.40 -16.85 18.95
CA THR A 162 -27.09 -15.64 19.70
C THR A 162 -25.67 -15.19 19.29
N ILE A 163 -25.59 -14.11 18.53
CA ILE A 163 -24.35 -13.62 17.94
C ILE A 163 -23.73 -12.65 18.92
N THR A 164 -22.46 -12.90 19.28
CA THR A 164 -21.72 -12.09 20.25
C THR A 164 -20.45 -11.52 19.62
N SER A 165 -19.98 -10.38 20.12
CA SER A 165 -18.70 -9.83 19.72
C SER A 165 -17.53 -10.69 20.21
N PRO A 166 -16.59 -11.10 19.35
CA PRO A 166 -15.41 -11.86 19.76
C PRO A 166 -14.32 -10.99 20.43
N ILE A 167 -14.37 -9.67 20.22
CA ILE A 167 -13.38 -8.69 20.71
C ILE A 167 -14.07 -7.47 21.32
N ASP A 168 -13.35 -6.70 22.12
CA ASP A 168 -13.73 -5.32 22.46
C ASP A 168 -13.47 -4.44 21.25
N GLY A 169 -14.31 -3.44 20.98
CA GLY A 169 -14.08 -2.56 19.84
C GLY A 169 -15.29 -1.76 19.39
N VAL A 170 -15.22 -1.28 18.15
CA VAL A 170 -16.23 -0.45 17.49
C VAL A 170 -16.76 -1.14 16.25
N VAL A 171 -18.07 -1.16 16.06
CA VAL A 171 -18.73 -1.71 14.87
C VAL A 171 -18.46 -0.78 13.68
N LEU A 172 -17.72 -1.26 12.69
CA LEU A 172 -17.42 -0.52 11.44
C LEU A 172 -18.55 -0.67 10.42
N SER A 173 -19.02 -1.90 10.24
CA SER A 173 -20.07 -2.21 9.26
C SER A 173 -21.12 -3.14 9.85
N LYS A 174 -22.34 -2.95 9.40
CA LYS A 174 -23.51 -3.78 9.65
C LYS A 174 -24.09 -4.19 8.28
N ALA A 175 -23.93 -5.46 7.91
CA ALA A 175 -24.34 -5.99 6.61
C ALA A 175 -25.71 -6.68 6.66
N VAL A 176 -26.46 -6.55 7.77
CA VAL A 176 -27.75 -7.20 7.97
C VAL A 176 -28.77 -6.28 8.60
N GLU A 177 -30.05 -6.55 8.35
CA GLU A 177 -31.17 -5.83 8.92
C GLU A 177 -32.13 -6.77 9.67
N GLU A 178 -32.94 -6.23 10.61
CA GLU A 178 -33.99 -7.00 11.29
C GLU A 178 -35.01 -7.52 10.27
N GLY A 179 -35.40 -8.78 10.40
CA GLY A 179 -36.28 -9.48 9.47
C GLY A 179 -35.55 -10.09 8.26
N GLN A 180 -34.29 -9.81 8.04
CA GLN A 180 -33.53 -10.40 6.95
C GLN A 180 -33.23 -11.88 7.20
N THR A 181 -33.36 -12.71 6.16
CA THR A 181 -32.97 -14.12 6.21
C THR A 181 -31.51 -14.28 5.87
N VAL A 182 -30.75 -14.94 6.73
CA VAL A 182 -29.34 -15.29 6.53
C VAL A 182 -29.19 -16.80 6.35
N ALA A 183 -28.36 -17.22 5.37
CA ALA A 183 -28.15 -18.63 5.05
C ALA A 183 -26.66 -18.96 5.19
N ALA A 184 -26.32 -19.86 6.10
CA ALA A 184 -24.96 -20.30 6.41
C ALA A 184 -24.56 -21.62 5.69
N SER A 185 -25.12 -21.87 4.48
CA SER A 185 -25.01 -23.20 3.82
C SER A 185 -23.69 -23.42 3.08
N PHE A 186 -23.13 -22.39 2.41
CA PHE A 186 -21.92 -22.49 1.58
C PHE A 186 -20.83 -21.50 2.00
N ASN A 187 -21.20 -20.27 2.30
CA ASN A 187 -20.30 -19.24 2.82
C ASN A 187 -20.88 -18.71 4.12
N THR A 188 -20.04 -18.46 5.10
CA THR A 188 -20.44 -17.74 6.31
C THR A 188 -20.80 -16.30 5.92
N PRO A 189 -22.07 -15.88 6.03
CA PRO A 189 -22.44 -14.51 5.71
C PRO A 189 -21.81 -13.56 6.73
N GLU A 190 -21.22 -12.48 6.23
CA GLU A 190 -20.71 -11.40 7.07
C GLU A 190 -21.90 -10.61 7.61
N LEU A 191 -21.96 -10.45 8.93
CA LEU A 191 -23.02 -9.70 9.60
C LEU A 191 -22.51 -8.36 10.11
N PHE A 192 -21.34 -8.37 10.73
CA PHE A 192 -20.68 -7.19 11.29
C PHE A 192 -19.18 -7.25 11.05
N THR A 193 -18.55 -6.08 10.89
CA THR A 193 -17.10 -5.92 11.01
C THR A 193 -16.81 -5.06 12.23
N ILE A 194 -15.98 -5.55 13.14
CA ILE A 194 -15.62 -4.88 14.38
C ILE A 194 -14.13 -4.60 14.39
N ALA A 195 -13.73 -3.33 14.58
CA ALA A 195 -12.35 -2.93 14.81
C ALA A 195 -12.07 -2.88 16.30
N GLN A 196 -10.91 -3.37 16.70
CA GLN A 196 -10.50 -3.37 18.10
C GLN A 196 -10.19 -1.96 18.60
N ASP A 197 -9.40 -1.22 17.83
CA ASP A 197 -8.96 0.13 18.14
C ASP A 197 -8.85 0.96 16.86
N LEU A 198 -9.34 2.19 16.89
CA LEU A 198 -9.25 3.14 15.79
C LEU A 198 -8.12 4.16 16.01
N THR A 199 -7.46 4.14 17.15
CA THR A 199 -6.30 4.99 17.45
C THR A 199 -5.00 4.42 16.86
N ASP A 200 -4.98 3.10 16.61
CA ASP A 200 -3.85 2.40 15.99
C ASP A 200 -4.27 1.82 14.63
N MET A 201 -3.89 2.55 13.60
CA MET A 201 -4.22 2.21 12.22
C MET A 201 -2.97 1.77 11.46
N ARG A 202 -3.16 1.18 10.31
CA ARG A 202 -2.10 0.87 9.35
C ARG A 202 -2.50 1.30 7.96
N VAL A 203 -1.52 1.66 7.15
CA VAL A 203 -1.68 1.80 5.70
C VAL A 203 -1.16 0.52 5.05
N ILE A 204 -1.95 -0.10 4.20
CA ILE A 204 -1.51 -1.16 3.31
C ILE A 204 -1.24 -0.50 1.96
N ALA A 205 0.03 -0.30 1.63
CA ALA A 205 0.46 0.34 0.39
C ALA A 205 0.84 -0.71 -0.65
N ASP A 206 0.37 -0.51 -1.89
CA ASP A 206 0.67 -1.35 -3.04
C ASP A 206 1.88 -0.76 -3.78
N ILE A 207 3.00 -1.45 -3.75
CA ILE A 207 4.26 -1.01 -4.36
C ILE A 207 4.57 -1.88 -5.57
N ASP A 208 4.95 -1.26 -6.67
CA ASP A 208 5.34 -1.95 -7.89
C ASP A 208 6.56 -2.86 -7.70
N GLU A 209 6.60 -3.97 -8.45
CA GLU A 209 7.72 -4.92 -8.45
C GLU A 209 9.06 -4.24 -8.76
N ALA A 210 9.05 -3.18 -9.57
CA ALA A 210 10.26 -2.44 -9.94
C ALA A 210 10.90 -1.70 -8.75
N ASP A 211 10.09 -1.29 -7.76
CA ASP A 211 10.49 -0.42 -6.66
C ASP A 211 10.66 -1.16 -5.32
N ILE A 212 10.05 -2.35 -5.18
CA ILE A 212 10.04 -3.09 -3.91
C ILE A 212 11.43 -3.44 -3.40
N GLY A 213 12.42 -3.61 -4.32
CA GLY A 213 13.79 -3.96 -3.94
C GLY A 213 14.49 -2.95 -3.04
N GLY A 214 14.03 -1.70 -3.03
CA GLY A 214 14.55 -0.63 -2.17
C GLY A 214 13.83 -0.49 -0.82
N VAL A 215 12.73 -1.19 -0.60
CA VAL A 215 11.88 -1.03 0.58
C VAL A 215 12.30 -2.01 1.68
N GLN A 216 12.52 -1.50 2.89
CA GLN A 216 12.91 -2.28 4.06
C GLN A 216 12.11 -1.87 5.30
N GLU A 217 11.97 -2.80 6.23
CA GLU A 217 11.35 -2.55 7.52
C GLU A 217 12.12 -1.46 8.29
N GLY A 218 11.38 -0.60 8.97
CA GLY A 218 11.92 0.51 9.75
C GLY A 218 12.13 1.82 8.98
N GLN A 219 12.00 1.83 7.66
CA GLN A 219 12.10 3.06 6.86
C GLN A 219 10.99 4.05 7.25
N ARG A 220 11.35 5.33 7.24
CA ARG A 220 10.42 6.44 7.49
C ARG A 220 9.46 6.59 6.31
N VAL A 221 8.22 6.86 6.64
CA VAL A 221 7.15 7.08 5.67
C VAL A 221 6.42 8.37 6.01
N SER A 222 6.15 9.18 5.01
CA SER A 222 5.19 10.27 5.10
C SER A 222 4.02 9.95 4.18
N PHE A 223 2.80 10.18 4.64
CA PHE A 223 1.62 9.98 3.80
C PHE A 223 0.58 11.08 4.00
N THR A 224 -0.21 11.31 2.99
CA THR A 224 -1.39 12.16 3.02
C THR A 224 -2.61 11.33 2.68
N VAL A 225 -3.79 11.78 3.08
CA VAL A 225 -5.05 11.13 2.72
C VAL A 225 -5.89 12.09 1.89
N ASP A 226 -6.67 11.57 0.94
CA ASP A 226 -7.47 12.40 0.05
C ASP A 226 -8.49 13.28 0.79
N ALA A 227 -8.92 12.83 1.98
CA ALA A 227 -9.84 13.61 2.84
C ALA A 227 -9.16 14.80 3.54
N PHE A 228 -7.84 14.78 3.71
CA PHE A 228 -7.02 15.81 4.38
C PHE A 228 -5.70 16.00 3.61
N PRO A 229 -5.73 16.64 2.43
CA PRO A 229 -4.56 16.76 1.55
C PRO A 229 -3.45 17.64 2.14
N ASP A 230 -3.78 18.57 3.03
CA ASP A 230 -2.83 19.48 3.68
C ASP A 230 -2.20 18.88 4.96
N ASP A 231 -2.78 17.81 5.50
CA ASP A 231 -2.27 17.13 6.70
C ASP A 231 -1.27 16.05 6.31
N HIS A 232 -0.04 16.17 6.79
CA HIS A 232 0.99 15.16 6.62
C HIS A 232 1.04 14.26 7.86
N PHE A 233 0.87 12.97 7.63
CA PHE A 233 0.99 11.94 8.65
C PHE A 233 2.33 11.24 8.53
N GLU A 234 2.90 10.85 9.65
CA GLU A 234 4.16 10.12 9.69
C GLU A 234 3.93 8.68 10.16
N GLY A 235 4.66 7.78 9.56
CA GLY A 235 4.66 6.36 9.87
C GLY A 235 6.00 5.71 9.61
N LYS A 236 6.04 4.39 9.82
CA LYS A 236 7.21 3.57 9.51
C LYS A 236 6.76 2.29 8.82
N VAL A 237 7.58 1.78 7.93
CA VAL A 237 7.39 0.43 7.38
C VAL A 237 7.52 -0.58 8.51
N THR A 238 6.45 -1.33 8.78
CA THR A 238 6.44 -2.38 9.82
C THR A 238 6.65 -3.76 9.24
N GLN A 239 6.22 -3.98 8.00
CA GLN A 239 6.35 -5.27 7.34
C GLN A 239 6.29 -5.11 5.82
N VAL A 240 7.10 -5.88 5.11
CA VAL A 240 7.01 -6.07 3.65
C VAL A 240 6.48 -7.49 3.40
N ARG A 241 5.29 -7.60 2.80
CA ARG A 241 4.68 -8.92 2.51
C ARG A 241 5.41 -9.58 1.35
N GLN A 242 5.73 -10.88 1.52
CA GLN A 242 6.49 -11.65 0.52
C GLN A 242 5.63 -12.13 -0.65
N GLN A 243 4.31 -12.14 -0.50
CA GLN A 243 3.39 -12.57 -1.55
C GLN A 243 3.02 -11.38 -2.42
N ALA A 244 3.27 -11.50 -3.72
CA ALA A 244 2.81 -10.53 -4.70
C ALA A 244 1.31 -10.69 -4.96
N THR A 245 0.65 -9.57 -5.21
CA THR A 245 -0.73 -9.50 -5.70
C THR A 245 -0.72 -9.07 -7.15
N THR A 246 -1.47 -9.75 -8.01
CA THR A 246 -1.59 -9.37 -9.42
C THR A 246 -3.00 -8.86 -9.68
N SER A 247 -3.10 -7.61 -10.05
CA SER A 247 -4.35 -6.97 -10.44
C SER A 247 -4.19 -6.31 -11.81
N SER A 248 -5.11 -6.60 -12.73
CA SER A 248 -5.08 -6.03 -14.09
C SER A 248 -3.71 -6.14 -14.81
N ASN A 249 -3.02 -7.28 -14.64
CA ASN A 249 -1.66 -7.55 -15.16
C ASN A 249 -0.55 -6.68 -14.56
N VAL A 250 -0.80 -5.98 -13.47
CA VAL A 250 0.23 -5.28 -12.69
C VAL A 250 0.55 -6.12 -11.46
N VAL A 251 1.84 -6.35 -11.23
CA VAL A 251 2.35 -7.08 -10.06
C VAL A 251 2.76 -6.08 -9.00
N THR A 252 2.12 -6.15 -7.84
CA THR A 252 2.41 -5.28 -6.70
C THR A 252 2.70 -6.09 -5.45
N TYR A 253 3.44 -5.51 -4.53
CA TYR A 253 3.71 -6.05 -3.20
C TYR A 253 3.08 -5.14 -2.15
N GLU A 254 2.39 -5.76 -1.20
CA GLU A 254 1.78 -5.03 -0.10
C GLU A 254 2.82 -4.72 0.99
N VAL A 255 2.94 -3.46 1.33
CA VAL A 255 3.78 -2.96 2.41
C VAL A 255 2.89 -2.38 3.51
N VAL A 256 3.08 -2.90 4.71
CA VAL A 256 2.34 -2.46 5.90
C VAL A 256 3.11 -1.34 6.58
N ILE A 257 2.42 -0.22 6.81
CA ILE A 257 2.97 1.00 7.38
C ILE A 257 2.16 1.37 8.60
N SER A 258 2.82 1.70 9.71
CA SER A 258 2.15 2.19 10.91
C SER A 258 1.53 3.57 10.67
N ALA A 259 0.31 3.78 11.15
CA ALA A 259 -0.42 5.03 11.00
C ALA A 259 -1.10 5.41 12.33
N PRO A 260 -0.38 6.01 13.29
CA PRO A 260 -0.95 6.46 14.55
C PRO A 260 -2.09 7.48 14.30
N ASN A 261 -3.24 7.29 14.96
CA ASN A 261 -4.46 8.05 14.74
C ASN A 261 -5.05 8.57 16.06
N ASN A 262 -4.26 9.25 16.86
CA ASN A 262 -4.69 9.75 18.17
C ASN A 262 -5.88 10.74 18.07
N ASP A 263 -5.94 11.50 16.98
CA ASP A 263 -6.99 12.50 16.72
C ASP A 263 -8.23 11.91 16.05
N LEU A 264 -8.26 10.61 15.77
CA LEU A 264 -9.34 9.89 15.07
C LEU A 264 -9.73 10.51 13.70
N LYS A 265 -8.79 11.22 13.05
CA LYS A 265 -8.95 11.78 11.71
C LYS A 265 -8.93 10.69 10.63
N LEU A 266 -8.08 9.70 10.79
CA LEU A 266 -7.97 8.58 9.86
C LEU A 266 -9.15 7.62 10.06
N LYS A 267 -9.90 7.39 8.99
CA LYS A 267 -11.03 6.44 9.00
C LYS A 267 -10.66 5.23 8.15
N PRO A 268 -11.10 4.02 8.55
CA PRO A 268 -10.95 2.82 7.74
C PRO A 268 -11.51 3.03 6.31
N GLY A 269 -10.77 2.56 5.30
CA GLY A 269 -11.15 2.67 3.91
C GLY A 269 -10.72 3.96 3.19
N LEU A 270 -10.07 4.91 3.88
CA LEU A 270 -9.49 6.08 3.21
C LEU A 270 -8.29 5.66 2.35
N THR A 271 -8.16 6.30 1.19
CA THR A 271 -6.99 6.17 0.32
C THR A 271 -5.88 7.07 0.84
N ALA A 272 -4.68 6.53 0.95
CA ALA A 272 -3.47 7.23 1.35
C ALA A 272 -2.48 7.30 0.18
N ASN A 273 -1.90 8.49 -0.03
CA ASN A 273 -0.77 8.69 -0.92
C ASN A 273 0.51 8.65 -0.08
N VAL A 274 1.30 7.60 -0.30
CA VAL A 274 2.44 7.23 0.56
C VAL A 274 3.74 7.60 -0.10
N THR A 275 4.67 8.17 0.66
CA THR A 275 6.06 8.42 0.27
C THR A 275 6.98 7.69 1.23
N ILE A 276 7.64 6.65 0.77
CA ILE A 276 8.60 5.85 1.55
C ILE A 276 10.00 6.36 1.26
N TYR A 277 10.74 6.74 2.28
CA TYR A 277 12.10 7.19 2.16
C TYR A 277 13.05 5.99 2.21
N THR A 278 13.46 5.54 1.03
CA THR A 278 14.34 4.36 0.90
C THR A 278 15.77 4.66 1.32
N MET A 279 16.17 5.91 1.21
CA MET A 279 17.48 6.38 1.65
C MET A 279 17.38 7.82 2.11
N GLU A 280 17.95 8.10 3.27
CA GLU A 280 18.11 9.45 3.80
C GLU A 280 19.54 9.63 4.33
N LYS A 281 20.19 10.67 3.86
CA LYS A 281 21.47 11.14 4.39
C LYS A 281 21.37 12.63 4.67
N ASN A 282 21.61 13.00 5.89
CA ASN A 282 21.53 14.38 6.35
C ASN A 282 22.92 14.99 6.48
N ASP A 283 23.01 16.30 6.24
CA ASP A 283 24.22 17.11 6.47
C ASP A 283 25.46 16.59 5.73
N ILE A 284 25.28 16.20 4.46
CA ILE A 284 26.38 15.75 3.59
C ILE A 284 26.77 16.81 2.57
N VAL A 285 28.06 16.86 2.24
CA VAL A 285 28.56 17.73 1.18
C VAL A 285 28.11 17.19 -0.16
N ALA A 286 27.38 18.01 -0.93
CA ALA A 286 26.82 17.56 -2.17
C ALA A 286 26.84 18.64 -3.26
N VAL A 287 26.80 18.19 -4.51
CA VAL A 287 26.81 19.04 -5.69
C VAL A 287 25.72 18.59 -6.66
N PRO A 288 25.19 19.48 -7.50
CA PRO A 288 24.33 19.09 -8.60
C PRO A 288 25.02 18.06 -9.48
N SER A 289 24.34 16.95 -9.83
CA SER A 289 24.92 15.88 -10.67
C SER A 289 25.36 16.37 -12.05
N LYS A 290 24.87 17.54 -12.49
CA LYS A 290 25.33 18.23 -13.70
C LYS A 290 26.80 18.65 -13.60
N ALA A 291 27.27 19.10 -12.41
CA ALA A 291 28.64 19.54 -12.21
C ALA A 291 29.67 18.42 -12.49
N LEU A 292 29.30 17.15 -12.19
CA LEU A 292 30.16 15.99 -12.48
C LEU A 292 30.24 15.62 -13.97
N ARG A 293 29.30 16.13 -14.78
CA ARG A 293 29.28 15.93 -16.24
C ARG A 293 29.85 17.09 -17.02
N PHE A 294 30.07 18.23 -16.36
CA PHE A 294 30.65 19.41 -16.97
C PHE A 294 32.10 19.11 -17.39
N MET A 295 32.42 19.42 -18.64
CA MET A 295 33.76 19.33 -19.20
C MET A 295 34.06 20.61 -20.01
N PRO A 296 35.04 21.43 -19.60
CA PRO A 296 35.45 22.54 -20.40
C PRO A 296 36.09 22.04 -21.70
N THR A 297 35.66 22.60 -22.82
CA THR A 297 36.22 22.32 -24.17
C THR A 297 36.92 23.56 -24.72
N GLU A 298 37.88 23.39 -25.59
CA GLU A 298 38.60 24.52 -26.23
C GLU A 298 37.67 25.54 -26.90
N ALA A 299 36.46 25.12 -27.25
CA ALA A 299 35.47 25.97 -27.92
C ALA A 299 34.82 27.03 -27.00
N ILE A 300 34.84 26.81 -25.67
CA ILE A 300 34.27 27.74 -24.68
C ILE A 300 35.32 28.58 -23.95
N LEU A 301 36.60 28.43 -24.30
CA LEU A 301 37.71 29.19 -23.72
C LEU A 301 37.78 30.61 -24.29
N GLU A 302 37.83 31.60 -23.41
CA GLU A 302 38.19 32.98 -23.80
C GLU A 302 39.71 33.09 -24.00
N LYS A 303 40.15 34.13 -24.74
CA LYS A 303 41.59 34.36 -24.98
C LYS A 303 42.40 34.46 -23.68
N GLY A 304 43.30 33.52 -23.49
CA GLY A 304 44.21 33.50 -22.32
C GLY A 304 43.75 32.55 -21.21
N GLN A 305 42.62 31.85 -21.36
CA GLN A 305 42.23 30.81 -20.43
C GLN A 305 42.97 29.49 -20.72
N GLN A 306 43.21 28.72 -19.68
CA GLN A 306 43.89 27.43 -19.72
C GLN A 306 43.10 26.35 -19.01
N ILE A 307 43.27 25.10 -19.43
CA ILE A 307 42.66 23.93 -18.83
C ILE A 307 43.75 23.11 -18.14
N GLU A 308 43.69 22.97 -16.82
CA GLU A 308 44.46 22.01 -16.04
C GLU A 308 43.60 20.77 -15.76
N ASP A 309 43.66 19.77 -16.63
CA ASP A 309 42.95 18.52 -16.50
C ASP A 309 43.76 17.48 -15.71
N ILE A 310 43.06 16.59 -15.01
CA ILE A 310 43.62 15.45 -14.28
C ILE A 310 42.91 14.17 -14.75
N GLU A 311 43.65 13.08 -14.80
CA GLU A 311 43.04 11.77 -15.12
C GLU A 311 42.35 11.21 -13.88
N ALA A 312 41.01 11.27 -13.85
CA ALA A 312 40.21 10.76 -12.75
C ALA A 312 38.84 10.29 -13.26
N PRO A 313 38.23 9.25 -12.63
CA PRO A 313 36.93 8.75 -13.03
C PRO A 313 35.81 9.78 -12.77
N HIS A 314 35.90 10.54 -11.69
CA HIS A 314 35.01 11.65 -11.38
C HIS A 314 35.81 12.88 -11.03
N LYS A 315 35.43 14.02 -11.62
CA LYS A 315 36.10 15.30 -11.41
C LYS A 315 35.09 16.45 -11.39
N LEU A 316 35.41 17.46 -10.60
CA LEU A 316 34.70 18.73 -10.57
C LEU A 316 35.63 19.82 -11.08
N TRP A 317 35.07 20.81 -11.74
CA TRP A 317 35.82 21.91 -12.32
C TRP A 317 35.56 23.19 -11.54
N THR A 318 36.64 23.91 -11.24
CA THR A 318 36.62 25.26 -10.68
C THR A 318 37.25 26.23 -11.65
N LEU A 319 36.85 27.50 -11.59
CA LEU A 319 37.49 28.57 -12.34
C LEU A 319 38.33 29.44 -11.36
N GLU A 320 39.62 29.23 -11.35
CA GLU A 320 40.56 30.02 -10.55
C GLU A 320 41.19 31.10 -11.42
N GLY A 321 40.63 32.33 -11.39
CA GLY A 321 41.09 33.41 -12.26
C GLY A 321 40.85 33.08 -13.73
N ASN A 322 41.86 32.70 -14.45
CA ASN A 322 41.79 32.38 -15.90
C ASN A 322 42.04 30.89 -16.20
N THR A 323 42.08 30.04 -15.15
CA THR A 323 42.43 28.62 -15.30
C THR A 323 41.25 27.74 -14.84
N PHE A 324 40.78 26.85 -15.74
CA PHE A 324 39.88 25.77 -15.40
C PHE A 324 40.66 24.64 -14.75
N LYS A 325 40.43 24.41 -13.48
CA LYS A 325 41.19 23.41 -12.72
C LYS A 325 40.27 22.23 -12.39
N ALA A 326 40.70 21.04 -12.77
CA ALA A 326 40.03 19.81 -12.41
C ALA A 326 40.44 19.35 -11.00
N HIS A 327 39.43 19.01 -10.19
CA HIS A 327 39.64 18.39 -8.87
C HIS A 327 39.13 16.95 -8.93
N LYS A 328 39.97 15.99 -8.59
CA LYS A 328 39.58 14.61 -8.42
C LYS A 328 38.64 14.49 -7.22
N VAL A 329 37.49 13.89 -7.38
CA VAL A 329 36.50 13.70 -6.33
C VAL A 329 36.10 12.24 -6.20
N GLU A 330 35.81 11.84 -5.00
CA GLU A 330 35.12 10.58 -4.69
C GLU A 330 33.64 10.88 -4.49
N THR A 331 32.80 10.25 -5.29
CA THR A 331 31.35 10.40 -5.20
C THR A 331 30.77 9.33 -4.31
N GLY A 332 29.80 9.72 -3.50
CA GLY A 332 29.00 8.81 -2.69
C GLY A 332 27.64 8.57 -3.31
N THR A 333 26.61 8.76 -2.51
CA THR A 333 25.22 8.52 -2.86
C THR A 333 24.67 9.62 -3.78
N THR A 334 23.76 9.24 -4.69
CA THR A 334 23.07 10.18 -5.58
C THR A 334 21.58 9.90 -5.62
N ASN A 335 20.77 10.95 -5.76
CA ASN A 335 19.35 10.85 -6.07
C ASN A 335 19.03 11.24 -7.54
N GLY A 336 20.07 11.33 -8.39
CA GLY A 336 19.96 11.74 -9.79
C GLY A 336 20.07 13.24 -10.02
N MET A 337 19.57 14.08 -9.11
CA MET A 337 19.70 15.55 -9.18
C MET A 337 20.97 16.04 -8.50
N VAL A 338 21.27 15.46 -7.34
CA VAL A 338 22.39 15.84 -6.50
C VAL A 338 23.22 14.60 -6.16
N THR A 339 24.54 14.76 -6.09
CA THR A 339 25.49 13.69 -5.76
C THR A 339 26.35 14.10 -4.56
N GLU A 340 26.45 13.19 -3.59
CA GLU A 340 27.34 13.32 -2.43
C GLU A 340 28.81 13.33 -2.86
N ILE A 341 29.59 14.23 -2.29
CA ILE A 341 31.04 14.27 -2.44
C ILE A 341 31.66 13.84 -1.11
N VAL A 342 32.32 12.68 -1.13
CA VAL A 342 32.98 12.09 0.06
C VAL A 342 34.32 12.75 0.30
N SER A 343 35.09 13.03 -0.79
CA SER A 343 36.38 13.66 -0.71
C SER A 343 36.76 14.40 -1.98
N GLY A 344 37.69 15.34 -1.92
CA GLY A 344 38.28 16.03 -3.08
C GLY A 344 37.97 17.51 -3.19
N VAL A 345 36.82 17.99 -2.63
CA VAL A 345 36.45 19.42 -2.64
C VAL A 345 35.88 19.78 -1.27
N SER A 346 36.21 20.97 -0.78
CA SER A 346 35.75 21.48 0.51
C SER A 346 34.43 22.24 0.38
N GLU A 347 33.67 22.29 1.48
CA GLU A 347 32.49 23.15 1.62
C GLU A 347 32.86 24.61 1.31
N GLY A 348 32.00 25.29 0.57
CA GLY A 348 32.21 26.68 0.18
C GLY A 348 32.97 26.88 -1.15
N THR A 349 33.51 25.83 -1.76
CA THR A 349 34.16 25.90 -3.08
C THR A 349 33.12 26.15 -4.19
N GLU A 350 33.40 27.06 -5.11
CA GLU A 350 32.55 27.30 -6.27
C GLU A 350 32.94 26.35 -7.42
N VAL A 351 32.04 25.46 -7.80
CA VAL A 351 32.22 24.50 -8.89
C VAL A 351 31.37 24.89 -10.10
N LEU A 352 31.86 24.59 -11.28
CA LEU A 352 31.16 24.85 -12.54
C LEU A 352 30.11 23.77 -12.78
N VAL A 353 28.92 24.22 -13.16
CA VAL A 353 27.76 23.34 -13.40
C VAL A 353 27.35 23.34 -14.87
N ASP A 354 27.35 24.50 -15.50
CA ASP A 354 26.91 24.69 -16.89
C ASP A 354 27.52 25.98 -17.47
N PHE A 355 27.31 26.21 -18.75
CA PHE A 355 27.68 27.47 -19.41
C PHE A 355 26.57 27.95 -20.33
N THR A 356 26.44 29.28 -20.50
CA THR A 356 25.53 29.90 -21.44
C THR A 356 26.31 30.82 -22.39
N LEU A 357 26.07 30.70 -23.68
CA LEU A 357 26.63 31.56 -24.68
C LEU A 357 25.76 32.82 -24.83
N SER A 358 26.26 33.98 -24.38
CA SER A 358 25.57 35.27 -24.44
C SER A 358 25.84 35.94 -25.78
N GLY A 359 25.03 35.63 -26.81
CA GLY A 359 25.26 36.18 -28.15
C GLY A 359 24.23 35.81 -29.22
N GLY A 360 23.40 34.83 -28.94
CA GLY A 360 22.27 34.47 -29.81
C GLY A 360 21.03 35.24 -29.41
N GLU A 361 20.56 36.15 -30.29
CA GLU A 361 19.18 36.63 -30.22
C GLU A 361 18.26 35.40 -30.07
N GLU A 362 17.34 35.48 -29.11
CA GLU A 362 16.19 34.60 -29.05
C GLU A 362 15.50 34.53 -30.43
N GLN A 363 15.87 33.60 -31.26
CA GLN A 363 14.94 33.09 -32.28
C GLN A 363 13.90 32.22 -31.55
N ALA A 364 13.11 32.88 -30.71
CA ALA A 364 11.80 32.39 -30.33
C ALA A 364 11.00 32.24 -31.63
N GLY A 365 10.84 31.02 -32.12
CA GLY A 365 9.84 30.79 -33.15
C GLY A 365 10.21 29.92 -34.34
N GLN A 366 11.08 28.95 -34.21
CA GLN A 366 10.97 27.79 -35.09
C GLN A 366 10.47 26.59 -34.26
N GLN A 367 9.13 26.52 -34.12
CA GLN A 367 8.45 25.29 -33.80
C GLN A 367 9.01 24.19 -34.68
N ALA A 368 9.68 23.22 -34.04
CA ALA A 368 10.00 21.94 -34.69
C ALA A 368 8.68 21.41 -35.26
N GLN A 369 8.51 21.51 -36.55
CA GLN A 369 7.35 20.97 -37.26
C GLN A 369 7.38 19.45 -37.08
N ASN A 370 6.49 18.97 -36.24
CA ASN A 370 6.27 17.55 -36.07
C ASN A 370 5.75 16.96 -37.38
N PRO A 371 6.45 16.00 -38.05
CA PRO A 371 6.10 15.48 -39.37
C PRO A 371 4.73 14.77 -39.41
N PHE A 372 4.12 14.53 -38.27
CA PHE A 372 2.88 13.78 -38.12
C PHE A 372 1.64 14.64 -37.77
N MET A 373 1.71 15.99 -37.81
CA MET A 373 0.53 16.84 -37.66
C MET A 373 -0.06 17.22 -39.04
N PRO A 374 -1.38 17.01 -39.27
CA PRO A 374 -2.04 17.43 -40.50
C PRO A 374 -2.09 18.96 -40.58
N ARG A 375 -1.73 19.53 -41.76
CA ARG A 375 -1.73 20.97 -42.02
C ARG A 375 -3.15 21.54 -41.95
N PRO A 376 -3.37 22.69 -41.29
CA PRO A 376 -4.65 23.39 -41.37
C PRO A 376 -4.86 23.90 -42.81
N ARG A 377 -5.99 23.53 -43.40
CA ARG A 377 -6.43 24.01 -44.70
C ARG A 377 -6.73 25.51 -44.62
N ASN A 378 -5.93 26.31 -45.33
CA ASN A 378 -6.17 27.74 -45.52
C ASN A 378 -7.38 27.91 -46.45
N ASN A 379 -8.52 28.28 -45.92
CA ASN A 379 -9.75 28.56 -46.69
C ASN A 379 -9.62 30.00 -47.25
N ARG A 380 -9.10 30.13 -48.48
CA ARG A 380 -9.23 31.37 -49.21
C ARG A 380 -10.68 31.54 -49.66
N ASN A 381 -11.35 32.46 -49.02
CA ASN A 381 -12.63 33.01 -49.45
C ASN A 381 -12.48 33.59 -50.86
N ASN A 382 -13.15 33.00 -51.82
CA ASN A 382 -13.42 33.61 -53.13
C ASN A 382 -14.84 34.19 -53.09
N ASN A 383 -14.88 35.50 -52.80
CA ASN A 383 -16.07 36.29 -53.00
C ASN A 383 -16.07 36.77 -54.47
N GLN A 384 -16.91 36.15 -55.32
CA GLN A 384 -17.40 36.82 -56.53
C GLN A 384 -18.81 36.39 -56.85
N GLN A 385 -19.73 37.26 -56.54
CA GLN A 385 -20.76 37.93 -57.35
C GLN A 385 -21.57 37.04 -58.34
N LYS A 386 -22.89 37.29 -58.18
CA LYS A 386 -23.99 37.45 -59.20
C LYS A 386 -24.97 36.28 -59.24
N LYS A 387 -26.10 36.50 -59.02
CA LYS A 387 -27.38 37.13 -59.44
C LYS A 387 -28.51 36.56 -58.57
#